data_7567304db1ed042c5d8c543d8e699e0b
#
_entry.id   7567304db1ed042c5d8c543d8e699e0b
#
_cell.length_a   1.000
_cell.length_b   1.000
_cell.length_c   1.000
_cell.angle_alpha   90.00
_cell.angle_beta   90.00
_cell.angle_gamma   90.00
#
_symmetry.space_group_name_H-M   'P 1'
#
loop_
_entity.id
_entity.type
_entity.pdbx_description
1 polymer ?
#
loop_
_entity_poly.entity_id
_entity_poly.type
_entity_poly.pdbx_seq_one_letter_code
_entity_poly.pdbx_strand_id
1 'polypeptide(L)'
;MVFSLQRGNVRVDLPIQPRVEIDERTKKQVARIGVRYRDNVIIIHPNPFTQIAENVAGTFRLLDALLSPTSDIGPSKLSGPIGIARELHRQALWDFRRVLWFTILLNVSLAIFNLLPIPVLDGGQMVFATVARLRGKPLPVNFIVTTQSVFMVLFLMMFVYVTVYGDLRRWVREVRADRAEAAAPARVQPTPAKP
;
A
#
# COMPACT_ATOMS: atom_id res chain seq x y z
N MET A 1 7.53 34.94 -1.89
CA MET A 1 8.32 33.88 -2.54
C MET A 1 7.75 33.66 -3.92
N VAL A 2 8.56 33.70 -4.98
CA VAL A 2 8.09 33.51 -6.35
C VAL A 2 8.40 32.07 -6.77
N PHE A 3 7.37 31.33 -7.17
CA PHE A 3 7.52 29.98 -7.70
C PHE A 3 7.42 30.02 -9.21
N SER A 4 8.48 29.60 -9.89
CA SER A 4 8.51 29.49 -11.34
C SER A 4 8.07 28.08 -11.75
N LEU A 5 6.92 27.99 -12.42
CA LEU A 5 6.36 26.75 -12.96
C LEU A 5 6.54 26.71 -14.47
N GLN A 6 6.96 25.58 -15.00
CA GLN A 6 7.00 25.35 -16.43
C GLN A 6 5.75 24.58 -16.87
N ARG A 7 4.91 25.22 -17.68
CA ARG A 7 3.71 24.60 -18.26
C ARG A 7 3.91 24.46 -19.77
N GLY A 8 4.33 23.29 -20.23
CA GLY A 8 4.79 23.10 -21.61
C GLY A 8 6.03 23.95 -21.88
N ASN A 9 5.97 24.85 -22.84
CA ASN A 9 7.05 25.78 -23.19
C ASN A 9 6.93 27.17 -22.52
N VAL A 10 5.92 27.38 -21.68
CA VAL A 10 5.67 28.67 -21.03
C VAL A 10 6.10 28.60 -19.56
N ARG A 11 6.94 29.56 -19.16
CA ARG A 11 7.32 29.76 -17.76
C ARG A 11 6.32 30.71 -17.12
N VAL A 12 5.67 30.26 -16.03
CA VAL A 12 4.70 31.07 -15.29
C VAL A 12 5.25 31.30 -13.88
N ASP A 13 5.45 32.56 -13.53
CA ASP A 13 5.91 32.96 -12.21
C ASP A 13 4.69 33.31 -11.33
N LEU A 14 4.47 32.53 -10.29
CA LEU A 14 3.37 32.71 -9.35
C LEU A 14 3.88 33.23 -8.00
N PRO A 15 3.42 34.39 -7.54
CA PRO A 15 3.70 34.84 -6.19
C PRO A 15 2.89 33.99 -5.19
N ILE A 16 3.58 33.18 -4.40
CA ILE A 16 2.94 32.33 -3.38
C ILE A 16 3.34 32.86 -2.00
N GLN A 17 2.33 33.08 -1.15
CA GLN A 17 2.52 33.35 0.26
C GLN A 17 2.38 32.04 1.05
N PRO A 18 3.47 31.49 1.60
CA PRO A 18 3.36 30.30 2.42
C PRO A 18 2.60 30.62 3.72
N ARG A 19 1.67 29.74 4.10
CA ARG A 19 1.02 29.80 5.41
C ARG A 19 1.89 29.09 6.42
N VAL A 20 2.16 29.75 7.53
CA VAL A 20 2.85 29.14 8.66
C VAL A 20 1.82 28.39 9.49
N GLU A 21 1.93 27.06 9.54
CA GLU A 21 1.12 26.19 10.39
C GLU A 21 2.06 25.56 11.45
N ILE A 22 1.54 25.38 12.66
CA ILE A 22 2.26 24.65 13.69
C ILE A 22 2.04 23.16 13.43
N ASP A 23 3.09 22.44 13.15
CA ASP A 23 3.02 20.97 13.03
C ASP A 23 2.74 20.40 14.42
N GLU A 24 1.56 19.79 14.58
CA GLU A 24 1.11 19.21 15.86
C GLU A 24 2.03 18.10 16.38
N ARG A 25 2.80 17.44 15.52
CA ARG A 25 3.72 16.36 15.90
C ARG A 25 5.05 16.87 16.43
N THR A 26 5.57 17.94 15.81
CA THR A 26 6.90 18.48 16.15
C THR A 26 6.84 19.78 16.94
N LYS A 27 5.63 20.38 17.09
CA LYS A 27 5.40 21.73 17.65
C LYS A 27 6.25 22.84 17.01
N LYS A 28 6.79 22.58 15.81
CA LYS A 28 7.58 23.55 15.05
C LYS A 28 6.69 24.26 14.05
N GLN A 29 6.98 25.53 13.81
CA GLN A 29 6.37 26.28 12.72
C GLN A 29 6.89 25.75 11.38
N VAL A 30 5.97 25.25 10.55
CA VAL A 30 6.29 24.76 9.20
C VAL A 30 5.54 25.60 8.20
N ALA A 31 6.30 26.19 7.27
CA ALA A 31 5.70 26.91 6.15
C ALA A 31 5.14 25.92 5.12
N ARG A 32 3.81 25.87 4.99
CA ARG A 32 3.12 25.00 4.01
C ARG A 32 2.66 25.82 2.82
N ILE A 33 2.98 25.34 1.64
CA ILE A 33 2.44 25.83 0.38
C ILE A 33 1.24 24.94 0.05
N GLY A 34 0.03 25.50 0.07
CA GLY A 34 -1.21 24.75 -0.19
C GLY A 34 -1.36 24.40 -1.69
N VAL A 35 -0.51 23.51 -2.20
CA VAL A 35 -0.64 23.00 -3.58
C VAL A 35 -1.61 21.81 -3.55
N ARG A 36 -2.75 21.96 -4.24
CA ARG A 36 -3.60 20.80 -4.53
C ARG A 36 -3.10 20.13 -5.80
N TYR A 37 -2.59 18.93 -5.66
CA TYR A 37 -2.37 18.07 -6.82
C TYR A 37 -3.75 17.68 -7.38
N ARG A 38 -4.01 18.11 -8.60
CA ARG A 38 -5.13 17.59 -9.38
C ARG A 38 -4.55 16.47 -10.23
N ASP A 39 -4.79 15.26 -9.83
CA ASP A 39 -4.39 14.10 -10.61
C ASP A 39 -5.14 14.13 -11.94
N ASN A 40 -4.44 14.52 -13.01
CA ASN A 40 -4.92 14.25 -14.36
C ASN A 40 -4.74 12.74 -14.58
N VAL A 41 -5.80 11.98 -14.30
CA VAL A 41 -5.82 10.54 -14.56
C VAL A 41 -5.84 10.35 -16.07
N ILE A 42 -4.68 10.07 -16.64
CA ILE A 42 -4.57 9.60 -18.02
C ILE A 42 -4.90 8.11 -17.99
N ILE A 43 -5.99 7.73 -18.63
CA ILE A 43 -6.36 6.31 -18.78
C ILE A 43 -5.42 5.73 -19.85
N ILE A 44 -4.38 5.06 -19.39
CA ILE A 44 -3.49 4.27 -20.25
C ILE A 44 -4.11 2.88 -20.37
N HIS A 45 -4.17 2.33 -21.57
CA HIS A 45 -4.60 0.95 -21.82
C HIS A 45 -3.34 0.10 -22.06
N PRO A 46 -2.64 -0.33 -20.98
CA PRO A 46 -1.47 -1.17 -21.16
C PRO A 46 -1.86 -2.55 -21.67
N ASN A 47 -0.96 -3.18 -22.42
CA ASN A 47 -1.12 -4.58 -22.82
C ASN A 47 -1.25 -5.44 -21.55
N PRO A 48 -2.22 -6.39 -21.48
CA PRO A 48 -2.42 -7.25 -20.32
C PRO A 48 -1.14 -7.97 -19.86
N PHE A 49 -0.32 -8.41 -20.79
CA PHE A 49 0.96 -9.09 -20.48
C PHE A 49 1.96 -8.13 -19.81
N THR A 50 2.05 -6.90 -20.29
CA THR A 50 2.90 -5.86 -19.65
C THR A 50 2.42 -5.56 -18.24
N GLN A 51 1.10 -5.47 -18.05
CA GLN A 51 0.49 -5.21 -16.74
C GLN A 51 0.78 -6.34 -15.74
N ILE A 52 0.68 -7.60 -16.17
CA ILE A 52 1.04 -8.75 -15.35
C ILE A 52 2.53 -8.72 -15.00
N ALA A 53 3.40 -8.46 -15.98
CA ALA A 53 4.85 -8.39 -15.76
C ALA A 53 5.23 -7.27 -14.77
N GLU A 54 4.60 -6.11 -14.86
CA GLU A 54 4.80 -5.00 -13.92
C GLU A 54 4.32 -5.35 -12.51
N ASN A 55 3.18 -6.04 -12.38
CA ASN A 55 2.67 -6.51 -11.09
C ASN A 55 3.60 -7.55 -10.46
N VAL A 56 4.11 -8.49 -11.26
CA VAL A 56 5.11 -9.47 -10.82
C VAL A 56 6.37 -8.77 -10.32
N ALA A 57 6.93 -7.87 -11.13
CA ALA A 57 8.12 -7.11 -10.76
C ALA A 57 7.89 -6.22 -9.54
N GLY A 58 6.70 -5.63 -9.41
CA GLY A 58 6.29 -4.85 -8.24
C GLY A 58 6.23 -5.70 -6.97
N THR A 59 5.68 -6.90 -7.06
CA THR A 59 5.61 -7.84 -5.92
C THR A 59 7.00 -8.27 -5.46
N PHE A 60 7.91 -8.59 -6.38
CA PHE A 60 9.29 -8.91 -6.02
C PHE A 60 10.03 -7.73 -5.39
N ARG A 61 9.86 -6.51 -5.90
CA ARG A 61 10.42 -5.29 -5.29
C ARG A 61 9.88 -5.06 -3.88
N LEU A 62 8.60 -5.32 -3.64
CA LEU A 62 8.01 -5.24 -2.32
C LEU A 62 8.61 -6.28 -1.36
N LEU A 63 8.79 -7.53 -1.81
CA LEU A 63 9.43 -8.58 -1.02
C LEU A 63 10.88 -8.21 -0.67
N ASP A 64 11.64 -7.73 -1.63
CA ASP A 64 13.01 -7.25 -1.41
C ASP A 64 13.04 -6.10 -0.40
N ALA A 65 12.14 -5.13 -0.54
CA ALA A 65 12.02 -4.01 0.39
C ALA A 65 11.65 -4.45 1.81
N LEU A 66 10.81 -5.48 1.97
CA LEU A 66 10.45 -6.04 3.28
C LEU A 66 11.60 -6.80 3.94
N LEU A 67 12.48 -7.41 3.15
CA LEU A 67 13.65 -8.15 3.63
C LEU A 67 14.86 -7.23 3.87
N SER A 68 14.88 -6.05 3.27
CA SER A 68 15.99 -5.10 3.37
C SER A 68 15.89 -4.28 4.67
N PRO A 69 16.88 -4.35 5.58
CA PRO A 69 16.86 -3.62 6.85
C PRO A 69 16.95 -2.11 6.68
N THR A 70 17.40 -1.63 5.52
CA THR A 70 17.51 -0.21 5.17
C THR A 70 16.23 0.38 4.55
N SER A 71 15.23 -0.46 4.33
CA SER A 71 13.98 -0.03 3.71
C SER A 71 13.07 0.68 4.72
N ASP A 72 12.46 1.76 4.28
CA ASP A 72 11.40 2.45 5.04
C ASP A 72 10.08 1.65 5.10
N ILE A 73 9.99 0.52 4.40
CA ILE A 73 8.80 -0.34 4.33
C ILE A 73 8.89 -1.40 5.43
N GLY A 74 8.39 -1.07 6.62
CA GLY A 74 8.28 -2.04 7.72
C GLY A 74 6.91 -2.73 7.77
N PRO A 75 6.76 -3.80 8.59
CA PRO A 75 5.50 -4.53 8.77
C PRO A 75 4.32 -3.64 9.19
N SER A 76 4.59 -2.53 9.88
CA SER A 76 3.57 -1.54 10.28
C SER A 76 2.97 -0.75 9.13
N LYS A 77 3.63 -0.76 7.96
CA LYS A 77 3.13 -0.11 6.72
C LYS A 77 2.32 -1.05 5.85
N LEU A 78 2.34 -2.35 6.13
CA LEU A 78 1.50 -3.32 5.45
C LEU A 78 0.02 -3.06 5.75
N SER A 79 -0.81 -3.29 4.76
CA SER A 79 -2.26 -3.27 4.92
C SER A 79 -2.74 -4.68 5.19
N GLY A 80 -3.54 -4.83 6.23
CA GLY A 80 -4.22 -6.07 6.53
C GLY A 80 -5.53 -6.22 5.74
N PRO A 81 -6.34 -7.23 6.03
CA PRO A 81 -7.58 -7.51 5.31
C PRO A 81 -8.56 -6.34 5.29
N ILE A 82 -8.64 -5.58 6.39
CA ILE A 82 -9.52 -4.40 6.48
C ILE A 82 -9.02 -3.30 5.54
N GLY A 83 -7.69 -3.10 5.45
CA GLY A 83 -7.09 -2.14 4.53
C GLY A 83 -7.30 -2.53 3.07
N ILE A 84 -7.19 -3.82 2.73
CA ILE A 84 -7.47 -4.35 1.39
C ILE A 84 -8.95 -4.16 1.03
N ALA A 85 -9.89 -4.49 1.93
CA ALA A 85 -11.32 -4.31 1.69
C ALA A 85 -11.68 -2.83 1.48
N ARG A 86 -11.06 -1.94 2.25
CA ARG A 86 -11.25 -0.49 2.11
C ARG A 86 -10.70 0.03 0.78
N GLU A 87 -9.53 -0.45 0.37
CA GLU A 87 -8.96 -0.08 -0.92
C GLU A 87 -9.87 -0.54 -2.07
N LEU A 88 -10.36 -1.78 -2.00
CA LEU A 88 -11.32 -2.31 -2.97
C LEU A 88 -12.59 -1.45 -3.03
N HIS A 89 -13.16 -1.10 -1.87
CA HIS A 89 -14.32 -0.22 -1.79
C HIS A 89 -14.03 1.16 -2.43
N ARG A 90 -12.88 1.75 -2.12
CA ARG A 90 -12.47 3.02 -2.71
C ARG A 90 -12.33 2.94 -4.23
N GLN A 91 -11.75 1.87 -4.77
CA GLN A 91 -11.65 1.67 -6.21
C GLN A 91 -13.04 1.50 -6.85
N ALA A 92 -13.97 0.83 -6.16
CA ALA A 92 -15.34 0.65 -6.63
C ALA A 92 -16.13 1.96 -6.75
N LEU A 93 -15.86 2.93 -5.88
CA LEU A 93 -16.49 4.25 -5.94
C LEU A 93 -16.02 5.10 -7.13
N TRP A 94 -14.85 4.79 -7.69
CA TRP A 94 -14.28 5.54 -8.80
C TRP A 94 -14.63 4.94 -10.17
N ASP A 95 -14.32 3.67 -10.40
CA ASP A 95 -14.55 2.99 -11.68
C ASP A 95 -14.40 1.47 -11.51
N PHE A 96 -15.33 0.73 -12.10
CA PHE A 96 -15.29 -0.75 -12.12
C PHE A 96 -14.00 -1.31 -12.73
N ARG A 97 -13.40 -0.62 -13.69
CA ARG A 97 -12.10 -1.00 -14.29
C ARG A 97 -10.99 -1.04 -13.27
N ARG A 98 -11.00 -0.12 -12.30
CA ARG A 98 -10.02 -0.09 -11.20
C ARG A 98 -10.20 -1.27 -10.25
N VAL A 99 -11.44 -1.70 -10.02
CA VAL A 99 -11.73 -2.92 -9.26
C VAL A 99 -11.13 -4.13 -9.92
N LEU A 100 -11.33 -4.28 -11.25
CA LEU A 100 -10.75 -5.38 -12.02
C LEU A 100 -9.21 -5.36 -11.95
N TRP A 101 -8.61 -4.20 -12.16
CA TRP A 101 -7.16 -4.03 -12.07
C TRP A 101 -6.64 -4.42 -10.68
N PHE A 102 -7.28 -3.94 -9.63
CA PHE A 102 -6.89 -4.25 -8.25
C PHE A 102 -7.06 -5.74 -7.92
N THR A 103 -8.12 -6.36 -8.43
CA THR A 103 -8.36 -7.80 -8.30
C THR A 103 -7.26 -8.61 -9.00
N ILE A 104 -6.84 -8.21 -10.20
CA ILE A 104 -5.73 -8.84 -10.92
C ILE A 104 -4.44 -8.71 -10.11
N LEU A 105 -4.14 -7.51 -9.61
CA LEU A 105 -2.97 -7.26 -8.77
C LEU A 105 -2.95 -8.18 -7.55
N LEU A 106 -4.07 -8.31 -6.84
CA LEU A 106 -4.17 -9.19 -5.66
C LEU A 106 -3.95 -10.65 -6.02
N ASN A 107 -4.57 -11.14 -7.11
CA ASN A 107 -4.43 -12.53 -7.52
C ASN A 107 -2.99 -12.87 -7.96
N VAL A 108 -2.35 -11.98 -8.72
CA VAL A 108 -0.94 -12.16 -9.12
C VAL A 108 -0.03 -12.17 -7.90
N SER A 109 -0.21 -11.21 -6.99
CA SER A 109 0.56 -11.16 -5.74
C SER A 109 0.34 -12.41 -4.89
N LEU A 110 -0.90 -12.85 -4.74
CA LEU A 110 -1.25 -14.06 -3.97
C LEU A 110 -0.61 -15.32 -4.57
N ALA A 111 -0.61 -15.45 -5.91
CA ALA A 111 0.06 -16.56 -6.59
C ALA A 111 1.58 -16.57 -6.32
N ILE A 112 2.22 -15.40 -6.37
CA ILE A 112 3.65 -15.29 -6.07
C ILE A 112 3.93 -15.63 -4.60
N PHE A 113 3.13 -15.11 -3.67
CA PHE A 113 3.27 -15.43 -2.25
C PHE A 113 3.09 -16.92 -1.99
N ASN A 114 2.12 -17.57 -2.64
CA ASN A 114 1.89 -19.01 -2.49
C ASN A 114 3.04 -19.86 -3.03
N LEU A 115 3.84 -19.36 -3.97
CA LEU A 115 5.05 -20.04 -4.47
C LEU A 115 6.27 -19.89 -3.56
N LEU A 116 6.22 -19.03 -2.54
CA LEU A 116 7.33 -18.87 -1.59
C LEU A 116 7.57 -20.17 -0.82
N PRO A 117 8.84 -20.51 -0.49
CA PRO A 117 9.19 -21.73 0.23
C PRO A 117 8.83 -21.67 1.72
N ILE A 118 7.60 -21.28 2.03
CA ILE A 118 7.07 -21.17 3.39
C ILE A 118 6.20 -22.40 3.69
N PRO A 119 6.44 -23.14 4.79
CA PRO A 119 5.80 -24.42 5.06
C PRO A 119 4.27 -24.46 5.04
N VAL A 120 3.61 -23.33 5.28
CA VAL A 120 2.14 -23.22 5.28
C VAL A 120 1.58 -23.00 3.87
N LEU A 121 2.42 -22.54 2.92
CA LEU A 121 2.04 -22.23 1.56
C LEU A 121 2.33 -23.39 0.60
N ASP A 122 1.77 -23.35 -0.59
CA ASP A 122 1.94 -24.39 -1.61
C ASP A 122 3.41 -24.60 -2.00
N GLY A 123 4.18 -23.50 -2.12
CA GLY A 123 5.62 -23.56 -2.37
C GLY A 123 6.41 -24.33 -1.31
N GLY A 124 6.01 -24.22 -0.03
CA GLY A 124 6.59 -25.02 1.05
C GLY A 124 6.30 -26.50 0.91
N GLN A 125 5.10 -26.86 0.48
CA GLN A 125 4.75 -28.26 0.20
C GLN A 125 5.54 -28.82 -0.99
N MET A 126 5.77 -28.00 -2.04
CA MET A 126 6.65 -28.36 -3.14
C MET A 126 8.08 -28.60 -2.68
N VAL A 127 8.59 -27.80 -1.74
CA VAL A 127 9.90 -28.02 -1.12
C VAL A 127 9.96 -29.33 -0.37
N PHE A 128 8.95 -29.64 0.47
CA PHE A 128 8.89 -30.90 1.19
C PHE A 128 8.86 -32.11 0.24
N ALA A 129 8.06 -32.04 -0.83
CA ALA A 129 7.99 -33.10 -1.84
C ALA A 129 9.33 -33.27 -2.57
N THR A 130 9.99 -32.18 -2.92
CA THR A 130 11.29 -32.19 -3.58
C THR A 130 12.36 -32.79 -2.67
N VAL A 131 12.41 -32.40 -1.41
CA VAL A 131 13.36 -32.97 -0.43
C VAL A 131 13.09 -34.45 -0.20
N ALA A 132 11.84 -34.87 -0.10
CA ALA A 132 11.48 -36.28 0.03
C ALA A 132 11.98 -37.11 -1.17
N ARG A 133 11.80 -36.57 -2.38
CA ARG A 133 12.25 -37.20 -3.64
C ARG A 133 13.77 -37.30 -3.70
N LEU A 134 14.50 -36.26 -3.34
CA LEU A 134 15.98 -36.26 -3.34
C LEU A 134 16.56 -37.22 -2.30
N ARG A 135 15.88 -37.38 -1.16
CA ARG A 135 16.28 -38.34 -0.09
C ARG A 135 15.90 -39.78 -0.41
N GLY A 136 15.07 -40.03 -1.41
CA GLY A 136 14.52 -41.37 -1.70
C GLY A 136 13.62 -41.94 -0.59
N LYS A 137 13.24 -41.16 0.43
CA LYS A 137 12.39 -41.52 1.55
C LYS A 137 11.43 -40.42 1.90
N PRO A 138 10.15 -40.71 2.24
CA PRO A 138 9.21 -39.70 2.67
C PRO A 138 9.68 -39.02 3.97
N LEU A 139 9.36 -37.73 4.08
CA LEU A 139 9.60 -37.01 5.34
C LEU A 139 8.67 -37.52 6.42
N PRO A 140 9.11 -37.58 7.70
CA PRO A 140 8.24 -37.94 8.80
C PRO A 140 7.03 -37.02 8.88
N VAL A 141 5.85 -37.58 8.99
CA VAL A 141 4.59 -36.79 9.03
C VAL A 141 4.63 -35.79 10.19
N ASN A 142 5.14 -36.23 11.36
CA ASN A 142 5.26 -35.35 12.52
C ASN A 142 6.14 -34.13 12.25
N PHE A 143 7.22 -34.27 11.47
CA PHE A 143 8.06 -33.12 11.08
C PHE A 143 7.29 -32.14 10.21
N ILE A 144 6.56 -32.61 9.21
CA ILE A 144 5.76 -31.76 8.32
C ILE A 144 4.70 -31.01 9.13
N VAL A 145 3.90 -31.74 9.93
CA VAL A 145 2.82 -31.16 10.72
C VAL A 145 3.34 -30.17 11.75
N THR A 146 4.42 -30.50 12.47
CA THR A 146 5.01 -29.57 13.45
C THR A 146 5.51 -28.30 12.78
N THR A 147 6.24 -28.43 11.68
CA THR A 147 6.76 -27.26 10.93
C THR A 147 5.61 -26.38 10.43
N GLN A 148 4.60 -26.99 9.81
CA GLN A 148 3.42 -26.25 9.35
C GLN A 148 2.69 -25.56 10.51
N SER A 149 2.52 -26.24 11.65
CA SER A 149 1.83 -25.67 12.82
C SER A 149 2.57 -24.46 13.39
N VAL A 150 3.90 -24.53 13.50
CA VAL A 150 4.73 -23.40 13.97
C VAL A 150 4.58 -22.20 13.03
N PHE A 151 4.71 -22.44 11.73
CA PHE A 151 4.56 -21.37 10.75
C PHE A 151 3.12 -20.82 10.68
N MET A 152 2.11 -21.66 10.87
CA MET A 152 0.71 -21.22 10.97
C MET A 152 0.49 -20.28 12.16
N VAL A 153 1.05 -20.60 13.33
CA VAL A 153 0.97 -19.74 14.51
C VAL A 153 1.68 -18.41 14.27
N LEU A 154 2.89 -18.45 13.68
CA LEU A 154 3.63 -17.24 13.33
C LEU A 154 2.85 -16.38 12.32
N PHE A 155 2.28 -17.00 11.29
CA PHE A 155 1.44 -16.33 10.30
C PHE A 155 0.21 -15.69 10.94
N LEU A 156 -0.46 -16.41 11.83
CA LEU A 156 -1.63 -15.89 12.55
C LEU A 156 -1.26 -14.71 13.46
N MET A 157 -0.14 -14.79 14.18
CA MET A 157 0.37 -13.68 14.99
C MET A 157 0.68 -12.45 14.12
N MET A 158 1.35 -12.65 12.99
CA MET A 158 1.63 -11.56 12.04
C MET A 158 0.34 -10.97 11.47
N PHE A 159 -0.63 -11.80 11.11
CA PHE A 159 -1.93 -11.38 10.60
C PHE A 159 -2.68 -10.52 11.64
N VAL A 160 -2.75 -10.98 12.89
CA VAL A 160 -3.36 -10.23 14.00
C VAL A 160 -2.61 -8.91 14.22
N TYR A 161 -1.27 -8.96 14.23
CA TYR A 161 -0.45 -7.75 14.39
C TYR A 161 -0.74 -6.71 13.30
N VAL A 162 -0.70 -7.11 12.02
CA VAL A 162 -0.96 -6.19 10.89
C VAL A 162 -2.40 -5.66 10.93
N THR A 163 -3.38 -6.50 11.27
CA THR A 163 -4.78 -6.08 11.37
C THR A 163 -4.99 -5.09 12.51
N VAL A 164 -4.48 -5.40 13.70
CA VAL A 164 -4.69 -4.56 14.89
C VAL A 164 -3.84 -3.29 14.83
N TYR A 165 -2.54 -3.40 14.56
CA TYR A 165 -1.63 -2.26 14.59
C TYR A 165 -1.58 -1.50 13.26
N GLY A 166 -1.76 -2.17 12.13
CA GLY A 166 -1.79 -1.56 10.82
C GLY A 166 -3.14 -0.89 10.53
N ASP A 167 -4.19 -1.70 10.45
CA ASP A 167 -5.50 -1.25 9.97
C ASP A 167 -6.26 -0.43 11.02
N LEU A 168 -6.32 -0.90 12.28
CA LEU A 168 -7.09 -0.22 13.32
C LEU A 168 -6.51 1.17 13.65
N ARG A 169 -5.18 1.29 13.73
CA ARG A 169 -4.52 2.60 13.93
C ARG A 169 -4.75 3.56 12.77
N ARG A 170 -4.78 3.05 11.53
CA ARG A 170 -5.09 3.87 10.35
C ARG A 170 -6.54 4.32 10.39
N TRP A 171 -7.45 3.42 10.66
CA TRP A 171 -8.88 3.71 10.77
C TRP A 171 -9.18 4.77 11.85
N VAL A 172 -8.62 4.63 13.04
CA VAL A 172 -8.79 5.62 14.12
C VAL A 172 -8.24 6.99 13.73
N ARG A 173 -7.11 7.04 13.01
CA ARG A 173 -6.53 8.31 12.53
C ARG A 173 -7.40 8.99 11.47
N GLU A 174 -7.95 8.21 10.54
CA GLU A 174 -8.84 8.72 9.50
C GLU A 174 -10.13 9.27 10.11
N VAL A 175 -10.80 8.50 10.98
CA VAL A 175 -12.01 8.96 11.67
C VAL A 175 -11.77 10.23 12.50
N ARG A 176 -10.60 10.36 13.12
CA ARG A 176 -10.23 11.58 13.83
C ARG A 176 -9.98 12.75 12.89
N ALA A 177 -9.33 12.50 11.76
CA ALA A 177 -9.09 13.52 10.73
C ALA A 177 -10.39 14.03 10.12
N ASP A 178 -11.32 13.13 9.77
CA ASP A 178 -12.64 13.46 9.23
C ASP A 178 -13.46 14.28 10.22
N ARG A 179 -13.44 13.91 11.51
CA ARG A 179 -14.11 14.68 12.56
C ARG A 179 -13.49 16.05 12.77
N ALA A 180 -12.17 16.16 12.69
CA ALA A 180 -11.49 17.44 12.79
C ALA A 180 -11.78 18.34 11.59
N GLU A 181 -11.90 17.77 10.39
CA GLU A 181 -12.27 18.49 9.17
C GLU A 181 -13.75 18.94 9.22
N ALA A 182 -14.64 18.10 9.71
CA ALA A 182 -16.05 18.44 9.91
C ALA A 182 -16.28 19.50 10.99
N ALA A 183 -15.41 19.58 12.00
CA ALA A 183 -15.44 20.58 13.05
C ALA A 183 -14.74 21.90 12.68
N ALA A 184 -13.97 21.92 11.59
CA ALA A 184 -13.31 23.13 11.12
C ALA A 184 -14.35 24.12 10.57
N PRO A 185 -14.33 25.40 10.98
CA PRO A 185 -15.27 26.40 10.47
C PRO A 185 -15.15 26.49 8.94
N ALA A 186 -16.30 26.58 8.28
CA ALA A 186 -16.39 26.64 6.82
C ALA A 186 -15.36 27.63 6.26
N ARG A 187 -14.38 27.10 5.53
CA ARG A 187 -13.37 27.96 4.87
C ARG A 187 -14.08 28.88 3.91
N VAL A 188 -14.11 30.15 4.24
CA VAL A 188 -14.60 31.19 3.32
C VAL A 188 -13.83 31.02 2.00
N GLN A 189 -14.55 30.57 0.98
CA GLN A 189 -13.99 30.51 -0.36
C GLN A 189 -13.70 31.97 -0.77
N PRO A 190 -12.47 32.32 -1.19
CA PRO A 190 -12.26 33.65 -1.73
C PRO A 190 -13.17 33.83 -2.93
N THR A 191 -14.02 34.83 -2.85
CA THR A 191 -14.89 35.25 -3.95
C THR A 191 -14.02 35.45 -5.18
N PRO A 192 -14.36 34.84 -6.33
CA PRO A 192 -13.59 35.08 -7.56
C PRO A 192 -13.66 36.58 -7.86
N ALA A 193 -12.49 37.21 -8.00
CA ALA A 193 -12.42 38.60 -8.44
C ALA A 193 -13.16 38.70 -9.76
N LYS A 194 -14.18 39.56 -9.81
CA LYS A 194 -14.89 39.90 -11.03
C LYS A 194 -13.87 40.53 -12.03
N PRO A 195 -14.01 40.22 -13.34
CA PRO A 195 -13.16 40.76 -14.39
C PRO A 195 -13.26 42.26 -14.49
#